data_754cdbd411512395aedd3543d67f33b8
#
_entry.id   754cdbd411512395aedd3543d67f33b8
#
_cell.length_a   1.000
_cell.length_b   1.000
_cell.length_c   1.000
_cell.angle_alpha   90.00
_cell.angle_beta   90.00
_cell.angle_gamma   90.00
#
_symmetry.space_group_name_H-M   'P 1'
#
loop_
_entity.id
_entity.type
_entity.pdbx_description
1 polymer ?
#
loop_
_entity_poly.entity_id
_entity_poly.type
_entity_poly.pdbx_seq_one_letter_code
_entity_poly.pdbx_strand_id
1 'polypeptide(L)'
;MKKALTLLLLWQTVLLCRAYGEGGFVPSDFLAGLKADEKAALLMVHFGTTYDDTRALTIDALNRKVQETFPELTFSEAYTSRIVIRRLKQRGIRKDTPLEALLRLRAEGYTHIIVQSSNIIDGVEMESLRHDVESVQAFFKEIRVGTPLLYSIEDCEKVADILTKRLNTEASKGKPKVQEHFVLVGHGTYTPRTAVYSQMDYMLKASGHSNCHVATIEGYPTLDNLLARLKVSKARNVILQPFMLVAGDHARNDIANEWKEKLEAEGY
;
A
#
# COMPACT_ATOMS: atom_id res chain seq x y z
N MET A 1 -14.11 -43.65 26.89
CA MET A 1 -14.41 -43.11 25.56
C MET A 1 -14.81 -41.64 25.54
N LYS A 2 -15.70 -41.14 26.40
CA LYS A 2 -16.12 -39.70 26.42
C LYS A 2 -14.97 -38.70 26.66
N LYS A 3 -13.99 -39.02 27.52
CA LYS A 3 -12.85 -38.11 27.81
C LYS A 3 -11.86 -37.96 26.63
N ALA A 4 -11.67 -39.00 25.82
CA ALA A 4 -10.79 -38.95 24.66
C ALA A 4 -11.41 -38.13 23.52
N LEU A 5 -12.74 -38.18 23.35
CA LEU A 5 -13.45 -37.42 22.34
C LEU A 5 -13.44 -35.90 22.65
N THR A 6 -13.52 -35.52 23.94
CA THR A 6 -13.46 -34.14 24.39
C THR A 6 -12.06 -33.55 24.21
N LEU A 7 -10.99 -34.33 24.42
CA LEU A 7 -9.62 -33.89 24.14
C LEU A 7 -9.36 -33.71 22.64
N LEU A 8 -9.92 -34.56 21.80
CA LEU A 8 -9.78 -34.48 20.33
C LEU A 8 -10.48 -33.21 19.77
N LEU A 9 -11.66 -32.89 20.31
CA LEU A 9 -12.40 -31.66 19.95
C LEU A 9 -11.69 -30.39 20.44
N LEU A 10 -11.07 -30.41 21.63
CA LEU A 10 -10.26 -29.29 22.11
C LEU A 10 -8.97 -29.10 21.28
N TRP A 11 -8.36 -30.18 20.80
CA TRP A 11 -7.19 -30.11 19.93
C TRP A 11 -7.54 -29.54 18.53
N GLN A 12 -8.69 -29.93 17.98
CA GLN A 12 -9.16 -29.37 16.72
C GLN A 12 -9.52 -27.89 16.83
N THR A 13 -10.12 -27.47 17.95
CA THR A 13 -10.42 -26.04 18.17
C THR A 13 -9.15 -25.21 18.40
N VAL A 14 -8.12 -25.75 19.04
CA VAL A 14 -6.82 -25.07 19.21
C VAL A 14 -6.06 -24.98 17.88
N LEU A 15 -6.13 -26.00 17.02
CA LEU A 15 -5.57 -25.93 15.65
C LEU A 15 -6.31 -24.91 14.77
N LEU A 16 -7.64 -24.86 14.85
CA LEU A 16 -8.46 -23.87 14.14
C LEU A 16 -8.20 -22.45 14.66
N CYS A 17 -8.06 -22.25 15.98
CA CYS A 17 -7.69 -20.93 16.53
C CYS A 17 -6.28 -20.48 16.11
N ARG A 18 -5.30 -21.37 15.95
CA ARG A 18 -3.98 -21.02 15.42
C ARG A 18 -4.05 -20.63 13.95
N ALA A 19 -4.87 -21.29 13.14
CA ALA A 19 -5.07 -20.92 11.73
C ALA A 19 -5.74 -19.55 11.56
N TYR A 20 -6.56 -19.13 12.54
CA TYR A 20 -7.18 -17.79 12.54
C TYR A 20 -6.31 -16.69 13.20
N GLY A 21 -5.31 -17.06 14.00
CA GLY A 21 -4.47 -16.12 14.75
C GLY A 21 -3.28 -15.54 13.96
N GLU A 22 -2.93 -16.13 12.83
CA GLU A 22 -1.80 -15.70 11.98
C GLU A 22 -2.26 -14.96 10.70
N GLY A 23 -3.36 -14.24 10.77
CA GLY A 23 -3.80 -13.33 9.69
C GLY A 23 -4.17 -14.00 8.37
N GLY A 24 -4.40 -15.32 8.36
CA GLY A 24 -4.72 -16.06 7.12
C GLY A 24 -3.55 -16.18 6.13
N PHE A 25 -2.36 -15.76 6.54
CA PHE A 25 -1.16 -15.89 5.72
C PHE A 25 -0.62 -17.32 5.84
N VAL A 26 -0.84 -18.12 4.80
CA VAL A 26 -0.21 -19.44 4.67
C VAL A 26 1.02 -19.28 3.79
N PRO A 27 2.25 -19.56 4.30
CA PRO A 27 3.43 -19.61 3.45
C PRO A 27 3.16 -20.51 2.25
N SER A 28 3.50 -20.04 1.06
CA SER A 28 3.25 -20.77 -0.17
C SER A 28 4.56 -21.19 -0.80
N ASP A 29 4.74 -22.50 -0.99
CA ASP A 29 5.87 -23.08 -1.75
C ASP A 29 5.53 -23.31 -3.21
N PHE A 30 4.52 -22.59 -3.74
CA PHE A 30 4.06 -22.85 -5.09
C PHE A 30 5.15 -22.68 -6.16
N LEU A 31 6.19 -21.91 -5.89
CA LEU A 31 7.37 -21.81 -6.75
C LEU A 31 8.29 -23.03 -6.65
N ALA A 32 8.40 -23.66 -5.47
CA ALA A 32 9.22 -24.85 -5.28
C ALA A 32 8.66 -26.10 -5.98
N GLY A 33 7.36 -26.11 -6.24
CA GLY A 33 6.66 -27.21 -6.92
C GLY A 33 6.58 -27.09 -8.45
N LEU A 34 7.21 -26.07 -9.06
CA LEU A 34 7.14 -25.86 -10.52
C LEU A 34 7.77 -27.01 -11.29
N LYS A 35 7.03 -27.54 -12.27
CA LYS A 35 7.50 -28.54 -13.22
C LYS A 35 8.32 -27.90 -14.33
N ALA A 36 9.08 -28.69 -15.07
CA ALA A 36 9.96 -28.21 -16.13
C ALA A 36 9.25 -27.47 -17.28
N ASP A 37 7.96 -27.77 -17.48
CA ASP A 37 7.08 -27.13 -18.47
C ASP A 37 6.26 -25.96 -17.90
N GLU A 38 6.40 -25.64 -16.63
CA GLU A 38 5.68 -24.57 -15.95
C GLU A 38 6.54 -23.33 -15.84
N LYS A 39 5.91 -22.16 -16.01
CA LYS A 39 6.58 -20.86 -15.93
C LYS A 39 5.89 -19.97 -14.93
N ALA A 40 6.70 -19.29 -14.12
CA ALA A 40 6.21 -18.29 -13.17
C ALA A 40 6.59 -16.88 -13.58
N ALA A 41 5.71 -15.92 -13.30
CA ALA A 41 5.96 -14.49 -13.47
C ALA A 41 5.50 -13.69 -12.25
N LEU A 42 6.15 -12.57 -12.01
CA LEU A 42 5.76 -11.59 -11.02
C LEU A 42 5.19 -10.36 -11.74
N LEU A 43 3.92 -10.05 -11.49
CA LEU A 43 3.22 -8.89 -12.01
C LEU A 43 3.11 -7.83 -10.92
N MET A 44 3.87 -6.74 -11.07
CA MET A 44 3.72 -5.56 -10.22
C MET A 44 2.58 -4.69 -10.75
N VAL A 45 1.67 -4.31 -9.85
CA VAL A 45 0.51 -3.49 -10.21
C VAL A 45 0.56 -2.17 -9.45
N HIS A 46 0.53 -1.07 -10.21
CA HIS A 46 0.61 0.30 -9.69
C HIS A 46 -0.62 1.11 -10.12
N PHE A 47 -0.97 2.12 -9.36
CA PHE A 47 -1.92 3.13 -9.85
C PHE A 47 -1.40 3.80 -11.12
N GLY A 48 -0.10 4.11 -11.13
CA GLY A 48 0.58 4.77 -12.24
C GLY A 48 0.67 6.29 -12.08
N THR A 49 1.51 6.90 -12.89
CA THR A 49 1.67 8.37 -12.97
C THR A 49 2.08 8.79 -14.37
N THR A 50 1.71 10.01 -14.75
CA THR A 50 2.16 10.65 -15.99
C THR A 50 3.43 11.49 -15.81
N TYR A 51 3.89 11.69 -14.58
CA TYR A 51 5.09 12.44 -14.23
C TYR A 51 6.31 11.52 -14.26
N ASP A 52 7.24 11.77 -15.17
CA ASP A 52 8.41 10.90 -15.37
C ASP A 52 9.38 10.92 -14.20
N ASP A 53 9.58 12.09 -13.57
CA ASP A 53 10.38 12.27 -12.37
C ASP A 53 9.82 11.47 -11.18
N THR A 54 8.52 11.59 -10.95
CA THR A 54 7.82 10.85 -9.91
C THR A 54 7.89 9.34 -10.16
N ARG A 55 7.65 8.90 -11.42
CA ARG A 55 7.74 7.49 -11.79
C ARG A 55 9.13 6.92 -11.50
N ALA A 56 10.18 7.64 -11.91
CA ALA A 56 11.57 7.20 -11.74
C ALA A 56 11.95 7.00 -10.27
N LEU A 57 11.48 7.91 -9.38
CA LEU A 57 11.78 7.88 -7.95
C LEU A 57 10.93 6.89 -7.14
N THR A 58 9.81 6.45 -7.67
CA THR A 58 8.82 5.61 -6.97
C THR A 58 8.64 4.26 -7.67
N ILE A 59 7.84 4.22 -8.72
CA ILE A 59 7.48 2.98 -9.43
C ILE A 59 8.72 2.27 -9.97
N ASP A 60 9.55 2.99 -10.74
CA ASP A 60 10.74 2.39 -11.38
C ASP A 60 11.77 1.94 -10.33
N ALA A 61 11.89 2.69 -9.22
CA ALA A 61 12.78 2.31 -8.11
C ALA A 61 12.29 1.05 -7.39
N LEU A 62 10.98 0.95 -7.12
CA LEU A 62 10.38 -0.24 -6.53
C LEU A 62 10.51 -1.45 -7.47
N ASN A 63 10.23 -1.27 -8.76
CA ASN A 63 10.33 -2.32 -9.76
C ASN A 63 11.76 -2.88 -9.87
N ARG A 64 12.78 -2.00 -9.87
CA ARG A 64 14.17 -2.44 -9.82
C ARG A 64 14.46 -3.28 -8.59
N LYS A 65 14.00 -2.81 -7.41
CA LYS A 65 14.21 -3.55 -6.16
C LYS A 65 13.55 -4.93 -6.18
N VAL A 66 12.37 -5.04 -6.75
CA VAL A 66 11.65 -6.31 -6.91
C VAL A 66 12.42 -7.24 -7.86
N GLN A 67 12.88 -6.75 -9.01
CA GLN A 67 13.66 -7.54 -9.97
C GLN A 67 15.01 -8.00 -9.39
N GLU A 68 15.68 -7.16 -8.60
CA GLU A 68 16.90 -7.52 -7.89
C GLU A 68 16.67 -8.58 -6.80
N THR A 69 15.48 -8.56 -6.18
CA THR A 69 15.14 -9.47 -5.09
C THR A 69 14.69 -10.85 -5.60
N PHE A 70 14.05 -10.89 -6.77
CA PHE A 70 13.48 -12.10 -7.39
C PHE A 70 13.97 -12.23 -8.85
N PRO A 71 15.30 -12.40 -9.06
CA PRO A 71 15.88 -12.42 -10.40
C PRO A 71 15.46 -13.66 -11.22
N GLU A 72 14.98 -14.71 -10.56
CA GLU A 72 14.49 -15.94 -11.18
C GLU A 72 13.08 -15.80 -11.79
N LEU A 73 12.32 -14.77 -11.39
CA LEU A 73 10.98 -14.55 -11.90
C LEU A 73 10.97 -13.60 -13.10
N THR A 74 10.19 -13.96 -14.10
CA THR A 74 9.90 -12.99 -15.16
C THR A 74 9.09 -11.84 -14.61
N PHE A 75 9.62 -10.63 -14.76
CA PHE A 75 8.97 -9.41 -14.29
C PHE A 75 8.00 -8.87 -15.32
N SER A 76 6.84 -8.43 -14.87
CA SER A 76 5.85 -7.68 -15.64
C SER A 76 5.27 -6.54 -14.80
N GLU A 77 4.74 -5.53 -15.48
CA GLU A 77 4.16 -4.35 -14.85
C GLU A 77 2.79 -4.03 -15.46
N ALA A 78 1.85 -3.57 -14.63
CA ALA A 78 0.56 -3.06 -15.06
C ALA A 78 0.13 -1.81 -14.26
N TYR A 79 -0.73 -0.99 -14.86
CA TYR A 79 -1.30 0.19 -14.23
C TYR A 79 -2.81 0.05 -14.09
N THR A 80 -3.37 0.53 -12.96
CA THR A 80 -4.83 0.50 -12.72
C THR A 80 -5.53 1.75 -13.26
N SER A 81 -4.87 2.91 -13.24
CA SER A 81 -5.47 4.18 -13.69
C SER A 81 -5.60 4.25 -15.21
N ARG A 82 -6.80 4.05 -15.72
CA ARG A 82 -7.12 4.17 -17.16
C ARG A 82 -6.82 5.58 -17.72
N ILE A 83 -6.94 6.61 -16.87
CA ILE A 83 -6.61 7.99 -17.25
C ILE A 83 -5.12 8.12 -17.49
N VAL A 84 -4.30 7.59 -16.57
CA VAL A 84 -2.84 7.60 -16.69
C VAL A 84 -2.41 6.80 -17.92
N ILE A 85 -2.93 5.58 -18.12
CA ILE A 85 -2.65 4.74 -19.28
C ILE A 85 -2.95 5.49 -20.58
N ARG A 86 -4.13 6.12 -20.68
CA ARG A 86 -4.53 6.88 -21.88
C ARG A 86 -3.59 8.07 -22.14
N ARG A 87 -3.23 8.85 -21.12
CA ARG A 87 -2.30 9.98 -21.25
C ARG A 87 -0.89 9.53 -21.65
N LEU A 88 -0.40 8.43 -21.09
CA LEU A 88 0.89 7.85 -21.47
C LEU A 88 0.87 7.33 -22.89
N LYS A 89 -0.21 6.70 -23.34
CA LYS A 89 -0.39 6.24 -24.73
C LYS A 89 -0.32 7.39 -25.73
N GLN A 90 -0.85 8.57 -25.42
CA GLN A 90 -0.73 9.77 -26.24
C GLN A 90 0.73 10.25 -26.38
N ARG A 91 1.60 9.89 -25.42
CA ARG A 91 3.04 10.17 -25.43
C ARG A 91 3.86 9.01 -26.05
N GLY A 92 3.20 8.01 -26.65
CA GLY A 92 3.86 6.83 -27.21
C GLY A 92 4.29 5.78 -26.18
N ILE A 93 3.94 5.94 -24.89
CA ILE A 93 4.28 5.02 -23.80
C ILE A 93 3.11 4.08 -23.59
N ARG A 94 3.31 2.78 -23.88
CA ARG A 94 2.28 1.76 -23.66
C ARG A 94 2.39 1.19 -22.24
N LYS A 95 1.27 1.11 -21.55
CA LYS A 95 1.08 0.41 -20.29
C LYS A 95 -0.18 -0.43 -20.37
N ASP A 96 -0.11 -1.66 -19.88
CA ASP A 96 -1.24 -2.58 -19.83
C ASP A 96 -2.05 -2.34 -18.54
N THR A 97 -3.35 -2.61 -18.58
CA THR A 97 -4.16 -2.83 -17.37
C THR A 97 -3.79 -4.18 -16.73
N PRO A 98 -4.17 -4.44 -15.45
CA PRO A 98 -3.90 -5.75 -14.83
C PRO A 98 -4.45 -6.91 -15.64
N LEU A 99 -5.69 -6.79 -16.15
CA LEU A 99 -6.33 -7.80 -16.97
C LEU A 99 -5.56 -8.04 -18.29
N GLU A 100 -5.18 -6.97 -19.01
CA GLU A 100 -4.39 -7.08 -20.24
C GLU A 100 -3.04 -7.75 -20.01
N ALA A 101 -2.35 -7.38 -18.92
CA ALA A 101 -1.07 -7.97 -18.55
C ALA A 101 -1.20 -9.47 -18.22
N LEU A 102 -2.23 -9.86 -17.47
CA LEU A 102 -2.51 -11.28 -17.16
C LEU A 102 -2.79 -12.08 -18.42
N LEU A 103 -3.66 -11.59 -19.31
CA LEU A 103 -3.97 -12.27 -20.57
C LEU A 103 -2.73 -12.40 -21.47
N ARG A 104 -1.88 -11.37 -21.54
CA ARG A 104 -0.61 -11.41 -22.26
C ARG A 104 0.34 -12.45 -21.68
N LEU A 105 0.54 -12.48 -20.35
CA LEU A 105 1.36 -13.48 -19.68
C LEU A 105 0.83 -14.90 -19.95
N ARG A 106 -0.49 -15.08 -19.96
CA ARG A 106 -1.08 -16.37 -20.32
C ARG A 106 -0.77 -16.79 -21.77
N ALA A 107 -0.86 -15.86 -22.71
CA ALA A 107 -0.54 -16.10 -24.12
C ALA A 107 0.96 -16.44 -24.33
N GLU A 108 1.85 -15.90 -23.48
CA GLU A 108 3.28 -16.18 -23.46
C GLU A 108 3.62 -17.51 -22.75
N GLY A 109 2.60 -18.24 -22.25
CA GLY A 109 2.74 -19.59 -21.67
C GLY A 109 3.02 -19.60 -20.16
N TYR A 110 2.89 -18.49 -19.45
CA TYR A 110 3.01 -18.48 -17.99
C TYR A 110 1.82 -19.18 -17.35
N THR A 111 2.09 -20.03 -16.38
CA THR A 111 1.12 -20.90 -15.70
C THR A 111 0.90 -20.49 -14.24
N HIS A 112 1.88 -19.81 -13.66
CA HIS A 112 1.87 -19.36 -12.26
C HIS A 112 2.18 -17.88 -12.20
N ILE A 113 1.33 -17.10 -11.51
CA ILE A 113 1.49 -15.65 -11.41
C ILE A 113 1.46 -15.21 -9.95
N ILE A 114 2.45 -14.43 -9.56
CA ILE A 114 2.42 -13.63 -8.35
C ILE A 114 2.00 -12.22 -8.76
N VAL A 115 0.88 -11.74 -8.24
CA VAL A 115 0.41 -10.38 -8.45
C VAL A 115 0.68 -9.58 -7.18
N GLN A 116 1.53 -8.55 -7.25
CA GLN A 116 1.80 -7.67 -6.13
C GLN A 116 1.38 -6.25 -6.45
N SER A 117 0.44 -5.73 -5.67
CA SER A 117 0.05 -4.32 -5.75
C SER A 117 0.98 -3.44 -4.91
N SER A 118 1.16 -2.20 -5.35
CA SER A 118 1.83 -1.14 -4.58
C SER A 118 0.85 -0.24 -3.81
N ASN A 119 -0.39 -0.65 -3.64
CA ASN A 119 -1.39 0.10 -2.89
C ASN A 119 -1.03 0.17 -1.40
N ILE A 120 -1.30 1.30 -0.78
CA ILE A 120 -1.06 1.51 0.66
C ILE A 120 -2.12 0.79 1.49
N ILE A 121 -3.38 0.83 1.06
CA ILE A 121 -4.52 0.27 1.80
C ILE A 121 -5.31 -0.72 0.95
N ASP A 122 -6.11 -1.54 1.59
CA ASP A 122 -7.06 -2.45 0.95
C ASP A 122 -8.33 -1.68 0.51
N GLY A 123 -8.15 -0.73 -0.41
CA GLY A 123 -9.20 0.12 -0.95
C GLY A 123 -9.88 -0.45 -2.21
N VAL A 124 -10.63 0.41 -2.90
CA VAL A 124 -11.39 0.05 -4.11
C VAL A 124 -10.50 -0.43 -5.25
N GLU A 125 -9.26 0.04 -5.33
CA GLU A 125 -8.28 -0.43 -6.33
C GLU A 125 -7.86 -1.88 -6.08
N MET A 126 -7.69 -2.29 -4.81
CA MET A 126 -7.39 -3.69 -4.47
C MET A 126 -8.58 -4.60 -4.75
N GLU A 127 -9.80 -4.12 -4.51
CA GLU A 127 -11.02 -4.84 -4.83
C GLU A 127 -11.16 -5.05 -6.34
N SER A 128 -10.93 -3.99 -7.14
CA SER A 128 -10.91 -4.07 -8.59
C SER A 128 -9.84 -5.02 -9.12
N LEU A 129 -8.64 -4.97 -8.54
CA LEU A 129 -7.55 -5.88 -8.91
C LEU A 129 -7.91 -7.35 -8.64
N ARG A 130 -8.50 -7.64 -7.47
CA ARG A 130 -8.97 -9.01 -7.16
C ARG A 130 -10.02 -9.48 -8.16
N HIS A 131 -10.96 -8.61 -8.54
CA HIS A 131 -11.96 -8.92 -9.55
C HIS A 131 -11.33 -9.23 -10.92
N ASP A 132 -10.34 -8.43 -11.35
CA ASP A 132 -9.60 -8.71 -12.59
C ASP A 132 -8.92 -10.09 -12.54
N VAL A 133 -8.27 -10.42 -11.41
CA VAL A 133 -7.61 -11.73 -11.21
C VAL A 133 -8.64 -12.87 -11.22
N GLU A 134 -9.74 -12.74 -10.48
CA GLU A 134 -10.81 -13.75 -10.43
C GLU A 134 -11.39 -14.05 -11.82
N SER A 135 -11.53 -13.03 -12.67
CA SER A 135 -12.06 -13.17 -14.01
C SER A 135 -11.22 -14.06 -14.94
N VAL A 136 -9.94 -14.21 -14.66
CA VAL A 136 -8.98 -14.97 -15.49
C VAL A 136 -8.27 -16.11 -14.77
N GLN A 137 -8.51 -16.28 -13.47
CA GLN A 137 -7.77 -17.28 -12.68
C GLN A 137 -7.89 -18.71 -13.23
N ALA A 138 -9.02 -19.05 -13.86
CA ALA A 138 -9.23 -20.38 -14.48
C ALA A 138 -8.28 -20.67 -15.65
N PHE A 139 -7.63 -19.66 -16.22
CA PHE A 139 -6.66 -19.85 -17.31
C PHE A 139 -5.26 -20.20 -16.80
N PHE A 140 -5.00 -20.07 -15.52
CA PHE A 140 -3.71 -20.36 -14.88
C PHE A 140 -3.81 -21.58 -13.98
N LYS A 141 -2.68 -22.20 -13.69
CA LYS A 141 -2.61 -23.25 -12.67
C LYS A 141 -2.72 -22.64 -11.29
N GLU A 142 -2.06 -21.50 -11.08
CA GLU A 142 -2.13 -20.75 -9.83
C GLU A 142 -1.88 -19.25 -10.05
N ILE A 143 -2.68 -18.42 -9.36
CA ILE A 143 -2.42 -16.99 -9.20
C ILE A 143 -2.49 -16.68 -7.70
N ARG A 144 -1.49 -15.98 -7.20
CA ARG A 144 -1.45 -15.44 -5.85
C ARG A 144 -1.46 -13.92 -5.89
N VAL A 145 -2.31 -13.32 -5.07
CA VAL A 145 -2.40 -11.86 -4.94
C VAL A 145 -1.84 -11.46 -3.58
N GLY A 146 -0.80 -10.66 -3.60
CA GLY A 146 -0.21 -10.07 -2.39
C GLY A 146 -1.11 -9.01 -1.77
N THR A 147 -0.88 -8.74 -0.50
CA THR A 147 -1.63 -7.75 0.28
C THR A 147 -1.12 -6.32 0.01
N PRO A 148 -1.92 -5.28 0.27
CA PRO A 148 -1.44 -3.90 0.31
C PRO A 148 -0.50 -3.68 1.49
N LEU A 149 0.16 -2.51 1.54
CA LEU A 149 1.18 -2.20 2.54
C LEU A 149 0.65 -2.22 3.98
N LEU A 150 -0.52 -1.62 4.22
CA LEU A 150 -1.17 -1.56 5.54
C LEU A 150 -2.27 -2.61 5.64
N TYR A 151 -1.91 -3.87 5.62
CA TYR A 151 -2.88 -4.97 5.66
C TYR A 151 -3.07 -5.54 7.07
N SER A 152 -1.98 -5.88 7.75
CA SER A 152 -2.01 -6.45 9.10
C SER A 152 -1.59 -5.41 10.15
N ILE A 153 -1.84 -5.73 11.42
CA ILE A 153 -1.34 -4.92 12.55
C ILE A 153 0.18 -4.86 12.50
N GLU A 154 0.84 -6.00 12.25
CA GLU A 154 2.29 -6.10 12.16
C GLU A 154 2.86 -5.24 11.02
N ASP A 155 2.20 -5.19 9.86
CA ASP A 155 2.60 -4.30 8.77
C ASP A 155 2.47 -2.83 9.16
N CYS A 156 1.37 -2.46 9.83
CA CYS A 156 1.18 -1.10 10.34
C CYS A 156 2.26 -0.72 11.35
N GLU A 157 2.64 -1.62 12.27
CA GLU A 157 3.72 -1.41 13.23
C GLU A 157 5.07 -1.21 12.54
N LYS A 158 5.42 -2.08 11.57
CA LYS A 158 6.65 -1.94 10.78
C LYS A 158 6.71 -0.62 10.02
N VAL A 159 5.59 -0.21 9.41
CA VAL A 159 5.50 1.06 8.68
C VAL A 159 5.62 2.25 9.64
N ALA A 160 4.96 2.20 10.81
CA ALA A 160 5.09 3.23 11.84
C ALA A 160 6.55 3.38 12.30
N ASP A 161 7.26 2.27 12.53
CA ASP A 161 8.68 2.26 12.91
C ASP A 161 9.59 2.88 11.83
N ILE A 162 9.35 2.56 10.56
CA ILE A 162 10.12 3.13 9.44
C ILE A 162 9.90 4.64 9.35
N LEU A 163 8.64 5.08 9.44
CA LEU A 163 8.28 6.49 9.35
C LEU A 163 8.87 7.29 10.51
N THR A 164 8.76 6.80 11.74
CA THR A 164 9.28 7.48 12.92
C THR A 164 10.80 7.58 12.94
N LYS A 165 11.52 6.53 12.51
CA LYS A 165 12.97 6.57 12.34
C LYS A 165 13.37 7.65 11.33
N ARG A 166 12.67 7.76 10.22
CA ARG A 166 12.93 8.78 9.20
C ARG A 166 12.63 10.19 9.70
N LEU A 167 11.49 10.39 10.35
CA LEU A 167 11.11 11.69 10.92
C LEU A 167 12.11 12.15 11.98
N ASN A 168 12.58 11.26 12.85
CA ASN A 168 13.62 11.56 13.83
C ASN A 168 14.95 11.94 13.17
N THR A 169 15.30 11.31 12.04
CA THR A 169 16.53 11.63 11.29
C THR A 169 16.43 13.00 10.63
N GLU A 170 15.27 13.37 10.08
CA GLU A 170 15.04 14.69 9.50
C GLU A 170 15.03 15.78 10.58
N ALA A 171 14.36 15.54 11.72
CA ALA A 171 14.34 16.42 12.87
C ALA A 171 15.74 16.64 13.49
N SER A 172 16.62 15.64 13.44
CA SER A 172 17.99 15.73 13.99
C SER A 172 18.98 16.46 13.10
N LYS A 173 18.65 16.73 11.83
CA LYS A 173 19.44 17.63 10.95
C LYS A 173 19.33 19.10 11.35
N GLY A 174 18.33 19.46 12.17
CA GLY A 174 18.19 20.73 12.87
C GLY A 174 17.73 20.47 14.30
N LYS A 175 17.96 21.41 15.23
CA LYS A 175 17.36 21.30 16.57
C LYS A 175 15.84 21.17 16.36
N PRO A 176 15.15 20.17 16.95
CA PRO A 176 13.71 20.06 16.83
C PRO A 176 13.10 21.36 17.31
N LYS A 177 12.47 22.08 16.39
CA LYS A 177 11.78 23.32 16.75
C LYS A 177 10.59 22.91 17.60
N VAL A 178 10.54 23.43 18.80
CA VAL A 178 9.36 23.28 19.66
C VAL A 178 8.13 23.62 18.81
N GLN A 179 7.14 22.70 18.74
CA GLN A 179 5.87 22.85 17.99
C GLN A 179 5.95 22.59 16.46
N GLU A 180 6.94 21.83 15.98
CA GLU A 180 6.94 21.29 14.63
C GLU A 180 6.12 20.00 14.56
N HIS A 181 5.13 19.95 13.67
CA HIS A 181 4.24 18.82 13.49
C HIS A 181 4.38 18.23 12.08
N PHE A 182 4.40 16.90 12.01
CA PHE A 182 4.45 16.17 10.76
C PHE A 182 3.07 15.62 10.44
N VAL A 183 2.64 15.78 9.19
CA VAL A 183 1.35 15.32 8.72
C VAL A 183 1.55 14.38 7.55
N LEU A 184 1.25 13.11 7.75
CA LEU A 184 1.23 12.09 6.73
C LEU A 184 -0.12 12.15 6.02
N VAL A 185 -0.12 12.55 4.75
CA VAL A 185 -1.34 12.74 3.97
C VAL A 185 -1.55 11.54 3.05
N GLY A 186 -2.49 10.67 3.42
CA GLY A 186 -2.94 9.54 2.59
C GLY A 186 -3.96 9.97 1.54
N HIS A 187 -4.15 9.14 0.51
CA HIS A 187 -5.26 9.35 -0.43
C HIS A 187 -6.61 9.18 0.29
N GLY A 188 -6.74 8.09 1.04
CA GLY A 188 -8.00 7.71 1.67
C GLY A 188 -8.90 6.93 0.72
N THR A 189 -10.11 6.65 1.18
CA THR A 189 -11.19 6.04 0.42
C THR A 189 -12.51 6.32 1.11
N TYR A 190 -13.60 6.34 0.35
CA TYR A 190 -14.96 6.54 0.87
C TYR A 190 -15.54 5.30 1.58
N THR A 191 -14.83 4.16 1.57
CA THR A 191 -15.27 2.94 2.25
C THR A 191 -14.73 2.89 3.69
N PRO A 192 -15.31 2.06 4.59
CA PRO A 192 -14.81 1.89 5.95
C PRO A 192 -13.33 1.46 6.06
N ARG A 193 -12.73 0.97 4.99
CA ARG A 193 -11.30 0.60 4.92
C ARG A 193 -10.36 1.80 5.12
N THR A 194 -10.86 3.02 4.98
CA THR A 194 -10.15 4.25 5.36
C THR A 194 -9.73 4.28 6.83
N ALA A 195 -10.38 3.48 7.70
CA ALA A 195 -10.11 3.42 9.14
C ALA A 195 -8.64 3.07 9.48
N VAL A 196 -7.92 2.39 8.59
CA VAL A 196 -6.50 2.07 8.80
C VAL A 196 -5.63 3.33 8.94
N TYR A 197 -6.01 4.45 8.33
CA TYR A 197 -5.31 5.72 8.53
C TYR A 197 -5.50 6.28 9.95
N SER A 198 -6.70 6.12 10.53
CA SER A 198 -6.93 6.45 11.94
C SER A 198 -6.16 5.52 12.87
N GLN A 199 -6.03 4.24 12.53
CA GLN A 199 -5.21 3.28 13.25
C GLN A 199 -3.73 3.69 13.22
N MET A 200 -3.20 4.05 12.06
CA MET A 200 -1.83 4.55 11.92
C MET A 200 -1.61 5.82 12.75
N ASP A 201 -2.56 6.77 12.72
CA ASP A 201 -2.50 7.98 13.55
C ASP A 201 -2.43 7.66 15.04
N TYR A 202 -3.23 6.70 15.50
CA TYR A 202 -3.20 6.23 16.88
C TYR A 202 -1.87 5.55 17.24
N MET A 203 -1.38 4.63 16.38
CA MET A 203 -0.13 3.89 16.59
C MET A 203 1.08 4.82 16.72
N LEU A 204 1.19 5.83 15.85
CA LEU A 204 2.25 6.83 15.92
C LEU A 204 2.24 7.58 17.26
N LYS A 205 1.06 7.97 17.75
CA LYS A 205 0.91 8.64 19.04
C LYS A 205 1.22 7.73 20.21
N ALA A 206 0.74 6.49 20.17
CA ALA A 206 1.02 5.48 21.21
C ALA A 206 2.51 5.15 21.30
N SER A 207 3.27 5.27 20.21
CA SER A 207 4.72 5.12 20.17
C SER A 207 5.50 6.39 20.60
N GLY A 208 4.80 7.41 21.15
CA GLY A 208 5.44 8.63 21.67
C GLY A 208 5.58 9.78 20.66
N HIS A 209 5.09 9.61 19.42
CA HIS A 209 5.16 10.63 18.38
C HIS A 209 3.87 11.47 18.31
N SER A 210 3.57 12.18 19.39
CA SER A 210 2.34 12.98 19.55
C SER A 210 2.23 14.13 18.54
N ASN A 211 3.35 14.57 17.96
CA ASN A 211 3.43 15.58 16.92
C ASN A 211 3.30 15.01 15.49
N CYS A 212 3.12 13.70 15.34
CA CYS A 212 2.84 13.07 14.05
C CYS A 212 1.33 12.86 13.90
N HIS A 213 0.80 13.24 12.74
CA HIS A 213 -0.62 13.12 12.42
C HIS A 213 -0.79 12.38 11.09
N VAL A 214 -1.90 11.67 10.96
CA VAL A 214 -2.33 11.11 9.69
C VAL A 214 -3.65 11.75 9.31
N ALA A 215 -3.77 12.17 8.06
CA ALA A 215 -5.02 12.68 7.49
C ALA A 215 -5.14 12.22 6.02
N THR A 216 -6.33 12.37 5.42
CA THR A 216 -6.61 11.85 4.09
C THR A 216 -7.28 12.91 3.21
N ILE A 217 -7.01 12.86 1.90
CA ILE A 217 -7.66 13.72 0.91
C ILE A 217 -9.12 13.31 0.79
N GLU A 218 -9.37 12.00 0.70
CA GLU A 218 -10.71 11.40 0.65
C GLU A 218 -10.93 10.49 1.86
N GLY A 219 -12.09 10.56 2.49
CA GLY A 219 -12.41 9.70 3.63
C GLY A 219 -12.08 10.33 4.98
N TYR A 220 -11.45 9.57 5.89
CA TYR A 220 -11.23 9.97 7.29
C TYR A 220 -9.87 9.46 7.80
N PRO A 221 -9.11 10.26 8.60
CA PRO A 221 -9.38 11.62 9.12
C PRO A 221 -9.29 12.70 8.03
N THR A 222 -10.18 13.70 8.10
CA THR A 222 -10.22 14.83 7.16
C THR A 222 -9.24 15.94 7.53
N LEU A 223 -9.05 16.91 6.61
CA LEU A 223 -8.29 18.12 6.90
C LEU A 223 -8.89 18.91 8.08
N ASP A 224 -10.22 18.99 8.21
CA ASP A 224 -10.87 19.69 9.34
C ASP A 224 -10.55 19.00 10.67
N ASN A 225 -10.52 17.68 10.71
CA ASN A 225 -10.10 16.93 11.90
C ASN A 225 -8.63 17.23 12.25
N LEU A 226 -7.77 17.33 11.24
CA LEU A 226 -6.36 17.71 11.42
C LEU A 226 -6.24 19.12 11.99
N LEU A 227 -6.92 20.11 11.40
CA LEU A 227 -6.89 21.49 11.88
C LEU A 227 -7.34 21.61 13.34
N ALA A 228 -8.41 20.94 13.73
CA ALA A 228 -8.86 20.89 15.12
C ALA A 228 -7.78 20.35 16.08
N ARG A 229 -7.04 19.32 15.67
CA ARG A 229 -5.95 18.74 16.46
C ARG A 229 -4.73 19.64 16.53
N LEU A 230 -4.34 20.29 15.44
CA LEU A 230 -3.23 21.23 15.39
C LEU A 230 -3.47 22.42 16.33
N LYS A 231 -4.70 22.95 16.41
CA LYS A 231 -5.10 23.98 17.36
C LYS A 231 -4.90 23.54 18.82
N VAL A 232 -5.36 22.33 19.16
CA VAL A 232 -5.23 21.79 20.53
C VAL A 232 -3.76 21.57 20.90
N SER A 233 -2.94 21.08 19.98
CA SER A 233 -1.52 20.80 20.20
C SER A 233 -0.65 22.07 20.15
N LYS A 234 -1.22 23.24 19.82
CA LYS A 234 -0.50 24.53 19.67
C LYS A 234 0.64 24.43 18.64
N ALA A 235 0.43 23.68 17.57
CA ALA A 235 1.36 23.61 16.46
C ALA A 235 1.65 24.99 15.88
N ARG A 236 2.89 25.21 15.42
CA ARG A 236 3.27 26.44 14.71
C ARG A 236 3.82 26.18 13.33
N ASN A 237 4.53 25.08 13.17
CA ASN A 237 5.08 24.67 11.90
C ASN A 237 4.52 23.29 11.54
N VAL A 238 4.03 23.14 10.33
CA VAL A 238 3.48 21.88 9.82
C VAL A 238 4.25 21.45 8.59
N ILE A 239 4.75 20.23 8.62
CA ILE A 239 5.41 19.60 7.48
C ILE A 239 4.43 18.59 6.89
N LEU A 240 3.95 18.87 5.67
CA LEU A 240 3.11 17.94 4.91
C LEU A 240 3.98 16.92 4.18
N GLN A 241 3.70 15.67 4.40
CA GLN A 241 4.39 14.53 3.77
C GLN A 241 3.36 13.63 3.09
N PRO A 242 3.41 13.46 1.76
CA PRO A 242 2.57 12.47 1.09
C PRO A 242 2.78 11.07 1.66
N PHE A 243 1.70 10.40 2.04
CA PHE A 243 1.67 9.01 2.47
C PHE A 243 1.03 8.17 1.35
N MET A 244 1.68 8.21 0.21
CA MET A 244 1.30 7.55 -1.03
C MET A 244 2.56 7.03 -1.70
N LEU A 245 2.49 5.88 -2.37
CA LEU A 245 3.64 5.40 -3.14
C LEU A 245 3.96 6.36 -4.28
N VAL A 246 2.94 6.85 -4.97
CA VAL A 246 3.07 7.76 -6.11
C VAL A 246 2.58 9.14 -5.71
N ALA A 247 3.51 10.07 -5.53
CA ALA A 247 3.23 11.48 -5.32
C ALA A 247 2.92 12.16 -6.68
N GLY A 248 1.75 11.86 -7.25
CA GLY A 248 1.27 12.38 -8.53
C GLY A 248 0.50 13.69 -8.41
N ASP A 249 -0.63 13.80 -9.13
CA ASP A 249 -1.50 14.99 -9.13
C ASP A 249 -1.94 15.41 -7.72
N HIS A 250 -2.34 14.47 -6.86
CA HIS A 250 -2.76 14.75 -5.49
C HIS A 250 -1.66 15.38 -4.63
N ALA A 251 -0.43 14.91 -4.76
CA ALA A 251 0.68 15.51 -4.00
C ALA A 251 1.01 16.92 -4.49
N ARG A 252 0.93 17.17 -5.80
CA ARG A 252 1.29 18.43 -6.42
C ARG A 252 0.18 19.48 -6.31
N ASN A 253 -1.08 19.07 -6.44
CA ASN A 253 -2.22 19.98 -6.45
C ASN A 253 -2.91 20.06 -5.09
N ASP A 254 -3.33 18.93 -4.51
CA ASP A 254 -4.11 18.94 -3.28
C ASP A 254 -3.23 19.22 -2.06
N ILE A 255 -2.08 18.52 -1.94
CA ILE A 255 -1.22 18.67 -0.75
C ILE A 255 -0.36 19.94 -0.84
N ALA A 256 0.38 20.11 -1.96
CA ALA A 256 1.34 21.20 -2.08
C ALA A 256 0.70 22.58 -2.31
N ASN A 257 -0.54 22.63 -2.78
CA ASN A 257 -1.26 23.87 -2.99
C ASN A 257 -2.43 24.01 -2.01
N GLU A 258 -3.54 23.25 -2.20
CA GLU A 258 -4.79 23.48 -1.46
C GLU A 258 -4.61 23.28 0.06
N TRP A 259 -3.99 22.21 0.51
CA TRP A 259 -3.79 21.97 1.95
C TRP A 259 -2.81 22.94 2.55
N LYS A 260 -1.73 23.26 1.83
CA LYS A 260 -0.77 24.27 2.25
C LYS A 260 -1.43 25.62 2.42
N GLU A 261 -2.18 26.10 1.43
CA GLU A 261 -2.88 27.40 1.50
C GLU A 261 -3.87 27.45 2.67
N LYS A 262 -4.64 26.37 2.91
CA LYS A 262 -5.57 26.30 4.04
C LYS A 262 -4.84 26.33 5.39
N LEU A 263 -3.72 25.62 5.52
CA LEU A 263 -2.92 25.63 6.75
C LEU A 263 -2.27 27.02 6.98
N GLU A 264 -1.73 27.65 5.95
CA GLU A 264 -1.18 29.02 6.03
C GLU A 264 -2.25 30.05 6.42
N ALA A 265 -3.47 29.94 5.88
CA ALA A 265 -4.61 30.80 6.27
C ALA A 265 -5.02 30.63 7.74
N GLU A 266 -4.80 29.46 8.33
CA GLU A 266 -5.04 29.16 9.74
C GLU A 266 -3.83 29.50 10.64
N GLY A 267 -2.72 30.00 10.07
CA GLY A 267 -1.55 30.54 10.79
C GLY A 267 -0.45 29.51 11.07
N TYR A 268 -0.40 28.40 10.32
CA TYR A 268 0.65 27.38 10.42
C TYR A 268 1.79 27.62 9.43
#